data_e01f9e762656a2d0522084cafda97539
#
_entry.id   e01f9e762656a2d0522084cafda97539
#
_cell.length_a   1.000
_cell.length_b   1.000
_cell.length_c   1.000
_cell.angle_alpha   90.00
_cell.angle_beta   90.00
_cell.angle_gamma   90.00
#
_symmetry.space_group_name_H-M   'P 1'
#
loop_
_entity.id
_entity.type
_entity.pdbx_description
1 polymer ?
#
loop_
_entity_poly.entity_id
_entity_poly.type
_entity_poly.pdbx_seq_one_letter_code
_entity_poly.pdbx_strand_id
1 'polypeptide(L)'
;MLNKLKRAALGAHTPHDKATAASKPVPMPLPAQVRILMSQHIGAPAKALVKKGDEVFVGTKIGEAGGFVSANIHSSVSGTVAAVEPFRLSNGRMCDSVVIKTDGKQTVDPAVKAPEVTDKASFLAAVRESGLVGLGGAGFPTDVKLQPKDPVDTLLINASECEVWLTSDTQEMLNCADDIVRGIEAVLKYTGIPKCVIGIENNKPECIDLLCQKTKDKPAIEVKPLPSVYGTGAELILIEKCPGREVPHGGLPAAAGAIVMNVTSVSSLGKYLATGMPVVSRVITVDGDACEKPQNLIVPVGTSYEDVLNTAGLKGGVTLGKVVAGGARMGPAVRDLSYPTTKTTSGLIMLSEATAQPPQVNPCIRCGRCVEYCPMGLEPVEVNQAYAARDVQELGKLHVDYCFNCGSCTFVCPAKRPCTQMMGLAKAFYLGEIKKGGNK
;
A
#
# COMPACT_ATOMS: atom_id res chain seq x y z
N MET A 1 14.16 -29.41 -5.56
CA MET A 1 14.74 -28.49 -4.55
C MET A 1 15.67 -27.51 -5.28
N LEU A 2 15.17 -26.40 -5.78
CA LEU A 2 16.01 -25.33 -6.34
C LEU A 2 16.75 -24.67 -5.17
N ASN A 3 18.09 -24.64 -5.27
CA ASN A 3 18.99 -24.11 -4.25
C ASN A 3 18.50 -22.78 -3.67
N LYS A 4 18.39 -22.66 -2.33
CA LYS A 4 18.02 -21.44 -1.59
C LYS A 4 18.80 -20.19 -2.08
N LEU A 5 20.03 -20.36 -2.55
CA LEU A 5 20.87 -19.29 -3.12
C LEU A 5 20.37 -18.74 -4.46
N LYS A 6 19.61 -19.49 -5.27
CA LYS A 6 19.04 -19.01 -6.52
C LYS A 6 17.75 -18.20 -6.32
N ARG A 7 16.95 -18.49 -5.27
CA ARG A 7 15.74 -17.75 -4.95
C ARG A 7 16.03 -16.31 -4.49
N ALA A 8 17.15 -16.06 -3.85
CA ALA A 8 17.54 -14.70 -3.40
C ALA A 8 17.77 -13.71 -4.55
N ALA A 9 17.99 -14.21 -5.78
CA ALA A 9 18.18 -13.40 -6.99
C ALA A 9 16.95 -13.31 -7.89
N LEU A 10 15.82 -13.96 -7.51
CA LEU A 10 14.59 -13.94 -8.29
C LEU A 10 13.88 -12.60 -8.17
N GLY A 11 13.54 -12.02 -9.28
CA GLY A 11 12.85 -10.75 -9.41
C GLY A 11 13.39 -9.94 -10.60
N ALA A 12 12.60 -9.01 -11.08
CA ALA A 12 13.00 -8.19 -12.21
C ALA A 12 13.85 -6.99 -11.74
N HIS A 13 14.99 -6.74 -12.40
CA HIS A 13 15.71 -5.49 -12.26
C HIS A 13 14.95 -4.41 -13.04
N THR A 14 14.44 -3.41 -12.33
CA THR A 14 13.70 -2.31 -12.91
C THR A 14 14.58 -1.06 -13.00
N PRO A 15 14.33 -0.16 -13.95
CA PRO A 15 14.93 1.17 -13.90
C PRO A 15 14.64 1.83 -12.55
N HIS A 16 15.65 2.47 -11.98
CA HIS A 16 15.52 3.21 -10.73
C HIS A 16 15.18 4.68 -10.99
N ASP A 17 14.05 4.92 -11.70
CA ASP A 17 13.57 6.28 -11.95
C ASP A 17 12.91 6.82 -10.68
N LYS A 18 13.71 7.36 -9.78
CA LYS A 18 13.35 7.93 -8.48
C LYS A 18 13.68 9.43 -8.43
N ALA A 19 13.31 10.17 -9.49
CA ALA A 19 13.62 11.61 -9.62
C ALA A 19 13.16 12.44 -8.41
N THR A 20 12.07 12.01 -7.75
CA THR A 20 11.50 12.67 -6.58
C THR A 20 12.14 12.25 -5.24
N ALA A 21 13.14 11.35 -5.24
CA ALA A 21 13.74 10.83 -3.99
C ALA A 21 14.36 11.91 -3.11
N ALA A 22 14.95 12.95 -3.71
CA ALA A 22 15.50 14.10 -3.00
C ALA A 22 14.48 15.24 -2.76
N SER A 23 13.25 15.12 -3.29
CA SER A 23 12.23 16.17 -3.21
C SER A 23 11.44 16.02 -1.91
N LYS A 24 11.67 16.94 -0.97
CA LYS A 24 10.88 16.99 0.27
C LYS A 24 9.39 17.14 -0.03
N PRO A 25 8.52 16.48 0.74
CA PRO A 25 7.10 16.64 0.57
C PRO A 25 6.64 18.09 0.81
N VAL A 26 5.81 18.61 -0.08
CA VAL A 26 5.23 19.94 0.02
C VAL A 26 3.71 19.86 0.15
N PRO A 27 3.08 20.71 0.98
CA PRO A 27 1.62 20.77 1.02
C PRO A 27 1.06 21.19 -0.33
N MET A 28 0.05 20.46 -0.82
CA MET A 28 -0.69 20.92 -1.98
C MET A 28 -1.64 22.07 -1.60
N PRO A 29 -2.09 22.92 -2.55
CA PRO A 29 -3.15 23.85 -2.33
C PRO A 29 -4.42 23.14 -1.81
N LEU A 30 -5.08 23.72 -0.82
CA LEU A 30 -6.26 23.09 -0.23
C LEU A 30 -7.39 23.05 -1.28
N PRO A 31 -7.99 21.87 -1.57
CA PRO A 31 -9.08 21.76 -2.51
C PRO A 31 -10.34 22.43 -1.97
N ALA A 32 -11.23 22.93 -2.85
CA ALA A 32 -12.48 23.53 -2.44
C ALA A 32 -13.42 22.55 -1.73
N GLN A 33 -13.28 21.25 -2.03
CA GLN A 33 -14.01 20.19 -1.38
C GLN A 33 -13.20 18.89 -1.39
N VAL A 34 -13.51 18.00 -0.44
CA VAL A 34 -13.01 16.63 -0.41
C VAL A 34 -14.18 15.65 -0.38
N ARG A 35 -13.96 14.44 -0.91
CA ARG A 35 -14.89 13.31 -0.81
C ARG A 35 -14.22 12.18 -0.06
N ILE A 36 -14.66 11.89 1.14
CA ILE A 36 -14.07 10.87 2.00
C ILE A 36 -14.93 9.61 1.95
N LEU A 37 -14.35 8.53 1.41
CA LEU A 37 -15.04 7.24 1.27
C LEU A 37 -15.17 6.53 2.62
N MET A 38 -16.32 5.92 2.87
CA MET A 38 -16.53 5.08 4.07
C MET A 38 -15.90 3.69 3.91
N SER A 39 -15.38 3.33 2.73
CA SER A 39 -14.66 2.09 2.44
C SER A 39 -13.26 2.41 1.92
N GLN A 40 -12.29 2.58 2.83
CA GLN A 40 -10.87 2.81 2.52
C GLN A 40 -9.97 1.67 3.02
N HIS A 41 -10.57 0.51 3.34
CA HIS A 41 -9.90 -0.63 3.96
C HIS A 41 -10.59 -1.94 3.57
N ILE A 42 -9.93 -3.06 3.84
CA ILE A 42 -10.53 -4.39 3.72
C ILE A 42 -11.54 -4.60 4.86
N GLY A 43 -12.60 -5.34 4.58
CA GLY A 43 -13.65 -5.69 5.54
C GLY A 43 -14.92 -4.86 5.36
N ALA A 44 -15.67 -4.68 6.44
CA ALA A 44 -16.92 -3.96 6.42
C ALA A 44 -16.68 -2.45 6.26
N PRO A 45 -17.43 -1.73 5.41
CA PRO A 45 -17.36 -0.27 5.34
C PRO A 45 -17.64 0.36 6.70
N ALA A 46 -17.05 1.52 6.96
CA ALA A 46 -17.44 2.36 8.10
C ALA A 46 -18.87 2.90 7.90
N LYS A 47 -19.54 3.20 9.02
CA LYS A 47 -20.85 3.86 9.02
C LYS A 47 -20.65 5.36 9.21
N ALA A 48 -21.22 6.18 8.35
CA ALA A 48 -21.16 7.63 8.50
C ALA A 48 -21.83 8.09 9.82
N LEU A 49 -21.16 8.96 10.53
CA LEU A 49 -21.62 9.56 11.80
C LEU A 49 -22.18 10.97 11.63
N VAL A 50 -21.99 11.55 10.45
CA VAL A 50 -22.34 12.93 10.12
C VAL A 50 -23.41 13.01 9.05
N LYS A 51 -24.10 14.13 8.97
CA LYS A 51 -25.14 14.45 8.00
C LYS A 51 -24.87 15.80 7.34
N LYS A 52 -25.57 16.06 6.23
CA LYS A 52 -25.52 17.37 5.54
C LYS A 52 -25.78 18.52 6.51
N GLY A 53 -24.91 19.52 6.48
CA GLY A 53 -24.96 20.72 7.32
C GLY A 53 -24.11 20.65 8.60
N ASP A 54 -23.60 19.49 8.98
CA ASP A 54 -22.73 19.37 10.16
C ASP A 54 -21.38 20.06 9.89
N GLU A 55 -20.87 20.76 10.89
CA GLU A 55 -19.50 21.29 10.88
C GLU A 55 -18.53 20.20 11.34
N VAL A 56 -17.39 20.12 10.68
CA VAL A 56 -16.31 19.18 10.99
C VAL A 56 -14.96 19.87 10.96
N PHE A 57 -14.02 19.35 11.70
CA PHE A 57 -12.65 19.84 11.80
C PHE A 57 -11.67 18.77 11.35
N VAL A 58 -10.41 19.14 11.14
CA VAL A 58 -9.35 18.17 10.83
C VAL A 58 -9.21 17.19 12.00
N GLY A 59 -9.38 15.90 11.73
CA GLY A 59 -9.35 14.85 12.75
C GLY A 59 -10.69 14.47 13.36
N THR A 60 -11.78 15.19 13.10
CA THR A 60 -13.13 14.80 13.54
C THR A 60 -13.47 13.41 13.01
N LYS A 61 -13.91 12.49 13.88
CA LYS A 61 -14.37 11.16 13.46
C LYS A 61 -15.73 11.29 12.75
N ILE A 62 -15.73 11.01 11.46
CA ILE A 62 -16.91 11.11 10.58
C ILE A 62 -17.48 9.75 10.17
N GLY A 63 -16.76 8.67 10.47
CA GLY A 63 -17.21 7.31 10.22
C GLY A 63 -16.70 6.35 11.28
N GLU A 64 -17.59 5.48 11.75
CA GLU A 64 -17.29 4.44 12.74
C GLU A 64 -17.14 3.08 12.08
N ALA A 65 -16.18 2.30 12.54
CA ALA A 65 -15.91 0.95 12.04
C ALA A 65 -17.17 0.07 12.07
N GLY A 66 -17.56 -0.47 10.92
CA GLY A 66 -18.80 -1.25 10.75
C GLY A 66 -18.71 -2.71 11.18
N GLY A 67 -17.58 -3.18 11.71
CA GLY A 67 -17.38 -4.56 12.14
C GLY A 67 -16.01 -4.82 12.77
N PHE A 68 -15.67 -6.09 13.02
CA PHE A 68 -14.35 -6.46 13.57
C PHE A 68 -13.22 -6.07 12.61
N VAL A 69 -13.30 -6.52 11.34
CA VAL A 69 -12.39 -6.09 10.28
C VAL A 69 -13.00 -4.84 9.64
N SER A 70 -12.67 -3.69 10.17
CA SER A 70 -13.11 -2.36 9.74
C SER A 70 -12.24 -1.31 10.43
N ALA A 71 -12.30 -0.04 10.00
CA ALA A 71 -11.53 1.05 10.58
C ALA A 71 -12.33 2.35 10.63
N ASN A 72 -12.08 3.17 11.64
CA ASN A 72 -12.65 4.51 11.76
C ASN A 72 -12.18 5.43 10.63
N ILE A 73 -13.02 6.37 10.24
CA ILE A 73 -12.75 7.38 9.21
C ILE A 73 -12.84 8.76 9.83
N HIS A 74 -11.87 9.62 9.49
CA HIS A 74 -11.75 10.96 10.03
C HIS A 74 -11.76 12.00 8.92
N SER A 75 -12.22 13.21 9.24
CA SER A 75 -12.16 14.34 8.33
C SER A 75 -10.71 14.80 8.12
N SER A 76 -10.36 15.04 6.88
CA SER A 76 -9.05 15.56 6.47
C SER A 76 -9.00 17.08 6.38
N VAL A 77 -10.15 17.73 6.48
CA VAL A 77 -10.30 19.18 6.34
C VAL A 77 -11.27 19.71 7.41
N SER A 78 -11.17 21.02 7.70
CA SER A 78 -12.26 21.74 8.39
C SER A 78 -13.24 22.31 7.37
N GLY A 79 -14.54 22.33 7.74
CA GLY A 79 -15.59 22.84 6.87
C GLY A 79 -16.96 22.27 7.18
N THR A 80 -17.85 22.30 6.18
CA THR A 80 -19.23 21.85 6.34
C THR A 80 -19.52 20.63 5.46
N VAL A 81 -20.19 19.64 6.00
CA VAL A 81 -20.66 18.47 5.26
C VAL A 81 -21.71 18.90 4.23
N ALA A 82 -21.36 18.81 2.96
CA ALA A 82 -22.24 19.17 1.85
C ALA A 82 -23.23 18.06 1.51
N ALA A 83 -22.78 16.79 1.61
CA ALA A 83 -23.59 15.61 1.34
C ALA A 83 -23.03 14.37 2.00
N VAL A 84 -23.91 13.41 2.29
CA VAL A 84 -23.57 11.99 2.54
C VAL A 84 -24.31 11.20 1.47
N GLU A 85 -23.56 10.58 0.56
CA GLU A 85 -24.15 9.99 -0.65
C GLU A 85 -23.37 8.78 -1.13
N PRO A 86 -24.02 7.84 -1.85
CA PRO A 86 -23.34 6.68 -2.39
C PRO A 86 -22.35 7.09 -3.49
N PHE A 87 -21.18 6.44 -3.48
CA PHE A 87 -20.12 6.60 -4.46
C PHE A 87 -19.69 5.25 -5.03
N ARG A 88 -19.41 5.19 -6.34
CA ARG A 88 -18.99 3.97 -7.02
C ARG A 88 -17.49 3.77 -6.92
N LEU A 89 -17.07 2.69 -6.26
CA LEU A 89 -15.68 2.31 -6.15
C LEU A 89 -15.09 1.81 -7.49
N SER A 90 -13.78 1.78 -7.61
CA SER A 90 -13.05 1.29 -8.79
C SER A 90 -13.39 -0.17 -9.16
N ASN A 91 -13.77 -0.98 -8.18
CA ASN A 91 -14.23 -2.37 -8.38
C ASN A 91 -15.73 -2.50 -8.71
N GLY A 92 -16.42 -1.38 -8.93
CA GLY A 92 -17.84 -1.30 -9.28
C GLY A 92 -18.82 -1.38 -8.10
N ARG A 93 -18.36 -1.65 -6.88
CA ARG A 93 -19.21 -1.67 -5.68
C ARG A 93 -19.58 -0.25 -5.26
N MET A 94 -20.74 -0.11 -4.61
CA MET A 94 -21.15 1.15 -4.00
C MET A 94 -20.72 1.21 -2.54
N CYS A 95 -20.30 2.38 -2.08
CA CYS A 95 -20.12 2.68 -0.66
C CYS A 95 -20.58 4.11 -0.37
N ASP A 96 -20.90 4.40 0.87
CA ASP A 96 -21.19 5.77 1.27
C ASP A 96 -19.91 6.63 1.24
N SER A 97 -20.08 7.89 0.95
CA SER A 97 -19.04 8.91 0.99
C SER A 97 -19.55 10.17 1.67
N VAL A 98 -18.67 10.84 2.38
CA VAL A 98 -18.93 12.16 2.98
C VAL A 98 -18.23 13.21 2.15
N VAL A 99 -19.01 14.14 1.60
CA VAL A 99 -18.51 15.30 0.83
C VAL A 99 -18.44 16.49 1.77
N ILE A 100 -17.25 17.08 1.91
CA ILE A 100 -17.03 18.23 2.80
C ILE A 100 -16.56 19.41 1.96
N LYS A 101 -17.27 20.52 2.04
CA LYS A 101 -16.85 21.80 1.48
C LYS A 101 -15.90 22.46 2.49
N THR A 102 -14.67 22.74 2.06
CA THR A 102 -13.62 23.27 2.95
C THR A 102 -13.89 24.73 3.29
N ASP A 103 -13.50 25.14 4.49
CA ASP A 103 -13.54 26.53 4.96
C ASP A 103 -12.23 27.29 4.75
N GLY A 104 -11.20 26.61 4.24
CA GLY A 104 -9.86 27.14 3.99
C GLY A 104 -8.99 27.33 5.25
N LYS A 105 -9.49 27.02 6.46
CA LYS A 105 -8.79 27.31 7.72
C LYS A 105 -7.95 26.14 8.24
N GLN A 106 -8.32 24.90 7.91
CA GLN A 106 -7.70 23.67 8.43
C GLN A 106 -7.64 23.64 9.95
N THR A 107 -8.70 24.07 10.61
CA THR A 107 -8.84 24.05 12.07
C THR A 107 -8.85 22.60 12.54
N VAL A 108 -7.98 22.27 13.49
CA VAL A 108 -7.89 20.94 14.10
C VAL A 108 -9.02 20.77 15.12
N ASP A 109 -9.61 19.58 15.19
CA ASP A 109 -10.63 19.26 16.17
C ASP A 109 -10.04 19.34 17.60
N PRO A 110 -10.64 20.12 18.50
CA PRO A 110 -10.18 20.23 19.90
C PRO A 110 -10.13 18.88 20.65
N ALA A 111 -10.85 17.87 20.17
CA ALA A 111 -10.82 16.52 20.73
C ALA A 111 -9.56 15.72 20.33
N VAL A 112 -8.80 16.19 19.34
CA VAL A 112 -7.53 15.55 18.94
C VAL A 112 -6.49 15.76 20.03
N LYS A 113 -6.20 14.68 20.78
CA LYS A 113 -5.21 14.65 21.86
C LYS A 113 -4.51 13.31 21.86
N ALA A 114 -3.23 13.29 22.26
CA ALA A 114 -2.47 12.07 22.42
C ALA A 114 -3.23 11.08 23.32
N PRO A 115 -3.41 9.81 22.90
CA PRO A 115 -4.12 8.84 23.72
C PRO A 115 -3.29 8.43 24.95
N GLU A 116 -3.97 8.17 26.04
CA GLU A 116 -3.34 7.54 27.21
C GLU A 116 -3.25 6.04 26.98
N VAL A 117 -2.02 5.52 26.93
CA VAL A 117 -1.75 4.10 26.70
C VAL A 117 -0.92 3.55 27.85
N THR A 118 -1.52 2.63 28.60
CA THR A 118 -0.90 2.04 29.79
C THR A 118 -0.59 0.55 29.62
N ASP A 119 -1.38 -0.15 28.80
CA ASP A 119 -1.32 -1.59 28.59
C ASP A 119 -1.68 -1.99 27.14
N LYS A 120 -1.70 -3.30 26.85
CA LYS A 120 -2.06 -3.83 25.54
C LYS A 120 -3.49 -3.48 25.12
N ALA A 121 -4.43 -3.50 26.04
CA ALA A 121 -5.85 -3.25 25.73
C ALA A 121 -6.08 -1.79 25.32
N SER A 122 -5.55 -0.85 26.10
CA SER A 122 -5.59 0.59 25.80
C SER A 122 -4.80 0.94 24.52
N PHE A 123 -3.68 0.25 24.28
CA PHE A 123 -2.93 0.39 23.02
C PHE A 123 -3.76 -0.01 21.81
N LEU A 124 -4.37 -1.20 21.82
CA LEU A 124 -5.20 -1.67 20.70
C LEU A 124 -6.45 -0.81 20.50
N ALA A 125 -7.05 -0.32 21.58
CA ALA A 125 -8.16 0.64 21.53
C ALA A 125 -7.71 1.96 20.86
N ALA A 126 -6.54 2.49 21.22
CA ALA A 126 -5.97 3.68 20.60
C ALA A 126 -5.67 3.47 19.12
N VAL A 127 -5.09 2.31 18.74
CA VAL A 127 -4.85 1.96 17.31
C VAL A 127 -6.17 1.90 16.53
N ARG A 128 -7.22 1.32 17.11
CA ARG A 128 -8.55 1.28 16.47
C ARG A 128 -9.15 2.68 16.34
N GLU A 129 -9.06 3.51 17.37
CA GLU A 129 -9.58 4.89 17.34
C GLU A 129 -8.85 5.75 16.30
N SER A 130 -7.55 5.55 16.09
CA SER A 130 -6.78 6.23 15.03
C SER A 130 -7.30 5.96 13.63
N GLY A 131 -8.07 4.88 13.40
CA GLY A 131 -8.48 4.42 12.09
C GLY A 131 -7.31 4.03 11.19
N LEU A 132 -6.16 3.66 11.77
CA LEU A 132 -4.97 3.28 11.02
C LEU A 132 -5.17 1.94 10.31
N VAL A 133 -4.78 1.92 9.04
CA VAL A 133 -4.79 0.73 8.17
C VAL A 133 -3.43 0.53 7.54
N GLY A 134 -3.21 -0.59 6.87
CA GLY A 134 -2.00 -0.83 6.10
C GLY A 134 -1.86 0.14 4.94
N LEU A 135 -1.02 1.16 5.09
CA LEU A 135 -0.90 2.30 4.17
C LEU A 135 -0.10 1.99 2.89
N GLY A 136 0.68 0.90 2.89
CA GLY A 136 1.49 0.47 1.74
C GLY A 136 0.81 -0.53 0.80
N GLY A 137 -0.52 -0.73 0.91
CA GLY A 137 -1.18 -1.73 0.05
C GLY A 137 -2.68 -1.90 0.33
N ALA A 138 -3.09 -3.10 0.72
CA ALA A 138 -4.49 -3.52 0.76
C ALA A 138 -5.37 -2.84 1.83
N GLY A 139 -4.82 -2.00 2.71
CA GLY A 139 -5.60 -1.28 3.71
C GLY A 139 -6.18 -2.19 4.81
N PHE A 140 -5.45 -3.22 5.25
CA PHE A 140 -5.91 -4.06 6.34
C PHE A 140 -5.87 -3.30 7.68
N PRO A 141 -6.95 -3.31 8.51
CA PRO A 141 -6.99 -2.61 9.79
C PRO A 141 -5.84 -3.00 10.72
N THR A 142 -5.11 -2.01 11.22
CA THR A 142 -3.87 -2.24 11.98
C THR A 142 -4.14 -2.82 13.36
N ASP A 143 -5.21 -2.41 14.03
CA ASP A 143 -5.63 -2.98 15.31
C ASP A 143 -5.90 -4.49 15.22
N VAL A 144 -6.52 -4.94 14.14
CA VAL A 144 -6.76 -6.37 13.86
C VAL A 144 -5.45 -7.10 13.55
N LYS A 145 -4.57 -6.49 12.76
CA LYS A 145 -3.25 -7.05 12.42
C LYS A 145 -2.39 -7.28 13.67
N LEU A 146 -2.48 -6.41 14.67
CA LEU A 146 -1.73 -6.50 15.93
C LEU A 146 -2.35 -7.47 16.95
N GLN A 147 -3.41 -8.20 16.57
CA GLN A 147 -4.05 -9.25 17.36
C GLN A 147 -4.02 -10.61 16.65
N PRO A 148 -2.81 -11.13 16.27
CA PRO A 148 -2.71 -12.42 15.62
C PRO A 148 -3.17 -13.54 16.55
N LYS A 149 -3.69 -14.63 15.94
CA LYS A 149 -4.05 -15.85 16.69
C LYS A 149 -2.81 -16.72 16.99
N ASP A 150 -1.87 -16.71 16.05
CA ASP A 150 -0.62 -17.47 16.18
C ASP A 150 0.42 -16.68 16.98
N PRO A 151 1.34 -17.37 17.68
CA PRO A 151 2.46 -16.71 18.35
C PRO A 151 3.35 -15.95 17.36
N VAL A 152 3.67 -14.70 17.68
CA VAL A 152 4.54 -13.84 16.88
C VAL A 152 5.73 -13.39 17.71
N ASP A 153 6.93 -13.55 17.16
CA ASP A 153 8.19 -13.15 17.78
C ASP A 153 8.96 -12.08 16.99
N THR A 154 8.47 -11.71 15.81
CA THR A 154 9.17 -10.76 14.94
C THR A 154 8.20 -9.76 14.31
N LEU A 155 8.47 -8.47 14.54
CA LEU A 155 7.87 -7.38 13.79
C LEU A 155 8.76 -7.09 12.57
N LEU A 156 8.19 -7.11 11.36
CA LEU A 156 8.88 -6.73 10.14
C LEU A 156 8.35 -5.38 9.66
N ILE A 157 9.24 -4.42 9.49
CA ILE A 157 8.90 -3.16 8.83
C ILE A 157 9.32 -3.24 7.37
N ASN A 158 8.35 -3.14 6.48
CA ASN A 158 8.55 -3.05 5.05
C ASN A 158 8.90 -1.61 4.67
N ALA A 159 10.17 -1.35 4.41
CA ALA A 159 10.73 -0.09 3.96
C ALA A 159 11.33 -0.20 2.54
N SER A 160 10.91 -1.22 1.76
CA SER A 160 11.52 -1.54 0.47
C SER A 160 11.20 -0.53 -0.64
N GLU A 161 9.93 -0.16 -0.83
CA GLU A 161 9.46 0.76 -1.88
C GLU A 161 10.04 0.46 -3.28
N CYS A 162 9.80 -0.78 -3.75
CA CYS A 162 10.36 -1.28 -5.00
C CYS A 162 9.65 -0.76 -6.29
N GLU A 163 8.52 -0.07 -6.18
CA GLU A 163 7.79 0.47 -7.34
C GLU A 163 8.56 1.61 -8.02
N VAL A 164 8.60 1.57 -9.35
CA VAL A 164 9.18 2.63 -10.18
C VAL A 164 8.44 3.94 -9.93
N TRP A 165 9.16 5.05 -9.88
CA TRP A 165 8.72 6.44 -9.64
C TRP A 165 8.23 6.73 -8.22
N LEU A 166 7.81 5.75 -7.40
CA LEU A 166 7.36 6.05 -6.03
C LEU A 166 8.52 6.36 -5.09
N THR A 167 8.34 7.41 -4.28
CA THR A 167 9.31 7.85 -3.26
C THR A 167 8.63 8.29 -1.96
N SER A 168 7.34 8.03 -1.81
CA SER A 168 6.56 8.43 -0.63
C SER A 168 7.07 7.77 0.66
N ASP A 169 7.41 6.47 0.64
CA ASP A 169 7.98 5.78 1.80
C ASP A 169 9.43 6.22 2.05
N THR A 170 10.21 6.52 1.00
CA THR A 170 11.55 7.13 1.11
C THR A 170 11.46 8.47 1.84
N GLN A 171 10.53 9.33 1.46
CA GLN A 171 10.33 10.62 2.11
C GLN A 171 9.83 10.48 3.56
N GLU A 172 9.02 9.49 3.84
CA GLU A 172 8.60 9.18 5.21
C GLU A 172 9.79 8.78 6.08
N MET A 173 10.69 7.93 5.57
CA MET A 173 11.91 7.54 6.30
C MET A 173 12.82 8.73 6.58
N LEU A 174 13.01 9.60 5.60
CA LEU A 174 13.91 10.74 5.74
C LEU A 174 13.38 11.85 6.66
N ASN A 175 12.06 12.06 6.71
CA ASN A 175 11.45 13.18 7.43
C ASN A 175 10.77 12.78 8.74
N CYS A 176 10.43 11.49 8.95
CA CYS A 176 9.65 11.00 10.08
C CYS A 176 10.33 9.83 10.83
N ALA A 177 11.66 9.74 10.79
CA ALA A 177 12.43 8.64 11.40
C ALA A 177 12.14 8.47 12.91
N ASP A 178 11.92 9.56 13.65
CA ASP A 178 11.60 9.50 15.06
C ASP A 178 10.20 8.92 15.31
N ASP A 179 9.23 9.22 14.45
CA ASP A 179 7.89 8.64 14.54
C ASP A 179 7.91 7.14 14.15
N ILE A 180 8.73 6.75 13.18
CA ILE A 180 8.95 5.34 12.84
C ILE A 180 9.45 4.57 14.06
N VAL A 181 10.50 5.06 14.71
CA VAL A 181 11.09 4.42 15.88
C VAL A 181 10.09 4.37 17.02
N ARG A 182 9.38 5.48 17.33
CA ARG A 182 8.32 5.52 18.34
C ARG A 182 7.22 4.50 18.09
N GLY A 183 6.78 4.38 16.84
CA GLY A 183 5.76 3.40 16.44
C GLY A 183 6.23 1.96 16.64
N ILE A 184 7.49 1.65 16.25
CA ILE A 184 8.09 0.33 16.48
C ILE A 184 8.16 0.02 17.98
N GLU A 185 8.72 0.92 18.79
CA GLU A 185 8.86 0.72 20.22
C GLU A 185 7.50 0.50 20.90
N ALA A 186 6.48 1.23 20.50
CA ALA A 186 5.12 1.04 21.01
C ALA A 186 4.57 -0.35 20.66
N VAL A 187 4.73 -0.79 19.41
CA VAL A 187 4.31 -2.16 19.04
C VAL A 187 5.05 -3.20 19.86
N LEU A 188 6.38 -3.15 19.93
CA LEU A 188 7.17 -4.11 20.71
C LEU A 188 6.74 -4.12 22.19
N LYS A 189 6.63 -2.95 22.80
CA LYS A 189 6.27 -2.80 24.22
C LYS A 189 4.89 -3.39 24.55
N TYR A 190 3.88 -3.03 23.78
CA TYR A 190 2.49 -3.34 24.15
C TYR A 190 1.99 -4.67 23.61
N THR A 191 2.63 -5.21 22.54
CA THR A 191 2.29 -6.56 22.04
C THR A 191 3.15 -7.67 22.66
N GLY A 192 4.31 -7.32 23.23
CA GLY A 192 5.27 -8.27 23.78
C GLY A 192 6.15 -8.94 22.71
N ILE A 193 6.12 -8.46 21.47
CA ILE A 193 7.01 -8.95 20.40
C ILE A 193 8.44 -8.54 20.73
N PRO A 194 9.41 -9.51 20.80
CA PRO A 194 10.74 -9.23 21.34
C PRO A 194 11.68 -8.49 20.39
N LYS A 195 11.43 -8.52 19.06
CA LYS A 195 12.35 -7.93 18.08
C LYS A 195 11.64 -7.35 16.87
N CYS A 196 12.31 -6.39 16.24
CA CYS A 196 11.90 -5.78 14.99
C CYS A 196 13.03 -5.86 13.96
N VAL A 197 12.68 -6.10 12.68
CA VAL A 197 13.61 -5.99 11.56
C VAL A 197 13.02 -5.00 10.56
N ILE A 198 13.76 -3.97 10.20
CA ILE A 198 13.42 -3.00 9.16
C ILE A 198 14.08 -3.47 7.86
N GLY A 199 13.31 -4.05 6.95
CA GLY A 199 13.79 -4.48 5.63
C GLY A 199 13.74 -3.31 4.65
N ILE A 200 14.91 -2.85 4.19
CA ILE A 200 15.06 -1.68 3.31
C ILE A 200 15.95 -2.02 2.12
N GLU A 201 15.58 -1.60 0.92
CA GLU A 201 16.41 -1.82 -0.28
C GLU A 201 17.72 -1.02 -0.22
N ASN A 202 18.83 -1.66 -0.63
CA ASN A 202 20.19 -1.09 -0.60
C ASN A 202 20.42 0.10 -1.55
N ASN A 203 19.43 0.45 -2.37
CA ASN A 203 19.44 1.65 -3.21
C ASN A 203 19.01 2.92 -2.44
N LYS A 204 18.83 2.84 -1.12
CA LYS A 204 18.41 3.93 -0.23
C LYS A 204 19.43 4.15 0.90
N PRO A 205 20.73 4.43 0.58
CA PRO A 205 21.77 4.52 1.60
C PRO A 205 21.48 5.56 2.68
N GLU A 206 20.98 6.74 2.30
CA GLU A 206 20.65 7.82 3.25
C GLU A 206 19.58 7.40 4.27
N CYS A 207 18.57 6.65 3.84
CA CYS A 207 17.54 6.13 4.74
C CYS A 207 18.12 5.05 5.66
N ILE A 208 18.99 4.17 5.14
CA ILE A 208 19.66 3.13 5.92
C ILE A 208 20.50 3.77 7.01
N ASP A 209 21.37 4.71 6.66
CA ASP A 209 22.26 5.40 7.59
C ASP A 209 21.46 6.13 8.69
N LEU A 210 20.41 6.86 8.30
CA LEU A 210 19.54 7.56 9.24
C LEU A 210 18.86 6.60 10.22
N LEU A 211 18.25 5.52 9.72
CA LEU A 211 17.56 4.54 10.56
C LEU A 211 18.55 3.80 11.46
N CYS A 212 19.73 3.41 10.97
CA CYS A 212 20.80 2.83 11.78
C CYS A 212 21.22 3.79 12.92
N GLN A 213 21.37 5.08 12.62
CA GLN A 213 21.70 6.08 13.64
C GLN A 213 20.60 6.21 14.69
N LYS A 214 19.32 6.23 14.29
CA LYS A 214 18.16 6.36 15.20
C LYS A 214 17.93 5.11 16.05
N THR A 215 18.43 3.96 15.63
CA THR A 215 18.22 2.66 16.33
C THR A 215 19.49 2.11 16.99
N LYS A 216 20.62 2.83 16.96
CA LYS A 216 21.91 2.35 17.48
C LYS A 216 21.88 1.90 18.94
N ASP A 217 21.07 2.54 19.77
CA ASP A 217 20.93 2.24 21.20
C ASP A 217 19.69 1.37 21.50
N LYS A 218 19.12 0.71 20.46
CA LYS A 218 17.89 -0.09 20.52
C LYS A 218 18.13 -1.50 20.02
N PRO A 219 18.70 -2.39 20.83
CA PRO A 219 19.16 -3.73 20.40
C PRO A 219 18.04 -4.62 19.89
N ALA A 220 16.79 -4.31 20.20
CA ALA A 220 15.63 -5.03 19.68
C ALA A 220 15.26 -4.66 18.24
N ILE A 221 15.88 -3.63 17.64
CA ILE A 221 15.56 -3.14 16.30
C ILE A 221 16.79 -3.30 15.38
N GLU A 222 16.66 -4.13 14.36
CA GLU A 222 17.68 -4.36 13.32
C GLU A 222 17.28 -3.61 12.05
N VAL A 223 18.21 -2.88 11.43
CA VAL A 223 18.06 -2.35 10.07
C VAL A 223 18.77 -3.29 9.11
N LYS A 224 18.03 -3.93 8.21
CA LYS A 224 18.54 -4.95 7.29
C LYS A 224 18.49 -4.47 5.84
N PRO A 225 19.63 -4.14 5.22
CA PRO A 225 19.70 -3.86 3.80
C PRO A 225 19.34 -5.09 2.97
N LEU A 226 18.47 -4.90 1.96
CA LEU A 226 17.98 -5.93 1.06
C LEU A 226 18.39 -5.60 -0.39
N PRO A 227 18.57 -6.61 -1.26
CA PRO A 227 18.81 -6.38 -2.67
C PRO A 227 17.67 -5.59 -3.33
N SER A 228 18.01 -4.58 -4.15
CA SER A 228 17.06 -3.80 -4.95
C SER A 228 16.61 -4.60 -6.17
N VAL A 229 15.74 -5.57 -5.93
CA VAL A 229 15.12 -6.42 -6.93
C VAL A 229 13.60 -6.30 -6.78
N TYR A 230 12.92 -6.07 -7.90
CA TYR A 230 11.47 -5.87 -7.87
C TYR A 230 10.73 -7.08 -7.29
N GLY A 231 9.90 -6.80 -6.30
CA GLY A 231 9.16 -7.79 -5.51
C GLY A 231 9.77 -8.05 -4.13
N THR A 232 10.94 -7.49 -3.80
CA THR A 232 11.56 -7.62 -2.46
C THR A 232 10.62 -7.18 -1.34
N GLY A 233 9.80 -6.14 -1.58
CA GLY A 233 8.81 -5.64 -0.63
C GLY A 233 7.53 -6.47 -0.52
N ALA A 234 7.37 -7.55 -1.28
CA ALA A 234 6.22 -8.43 -1.09
C ALA A 234 6.32 -9.16 0.26
N GLU A 235 5.20 -9.19 1.00
CA GLU A 235 5.14 -9.65 2.39
C GLU A 235 5.79 -11.04 2.59
N LEU A 236 5.48 -12.01 1.74
CA LEU A 236 6.03 -13.37 1.81
C LEU A 236 7.54 -13.40 1.53
N ILE A 237 8.01 -12.59 0.58
CA ILE A 237 9.43 -12.49 0.23
C ILE A 237 10.20 -11.80 1.34
N LEU A 238 9.62 -10.77 1.95
CA LEU A 238 10.24 -10.06 3.07
C LEU A 238 10.43 -10.99 4.27
N ILE A 239 9.43 -11.85 4.57
CA ILE A 239 9.53 -12.86 5.63
C ILE A 239 10.64 -13.88 5.32
N GLU A 240 10.78 -14.32 4.07
CA GLU A 240 11.87 -15.21 3.69
C GLU A 240 13.25 -14.53 3.81
N LYS A 241 13.36 -13.27 3.35
CA LYS A 241 14.65 -12.55 3.34
C LYS A 241 15.08 -12.03 4.70
N CYS A 242 14.15 -11.65 5.58
CA CYS A 242 14.50 -11.07 6.89
C CYS A 242 14.67 -12.13 7.96
N PRO A 243 13.64 -12.80 8.50
CA PRO A 243 13.82 -13.85 9.50
C PRO A 243 14.19 -15.21 8.91
N GLY A 244 14.22 -15.38 7.58
CA GLY A 244 14.56 -16.66 6.93
C GLY A 244 13.48 -17.73 7.06
N ARG A 245 12.21 -17.33 7.17
CA ARG A 245 11.06 -18.22 7.38
C ARG A 245 10.19 -18.31 6.14
N GLU A 246 9.46 -19.39 6.00
CA GLU A 246 8.46 -19.58 4.96
C GLU A 246 7.05 -19.55 5.58
N VAL A 247 6.13 -18.81 4.97
CA VAL A 247 4.72 -18.84 5.35
C VAL A 247 4.09 -20.12 4.79
N PRO A 248 3.42 -20.94 5.62
CA PRO A 248 2.74 -22.14 5.13
C PRO A 248 1.71 -21.80 4.04
N HIS A 249 1.43 -22.76 3.16
CA HIS A 249 0.47 -22.60 2.08
C HIS A 249 -0.92 -22.17 2.61
N GLY A 250 -1.46 -21.10 2.06
CA GLY A 250 -2.73 -20.52 2.52
C GLY A 250 -2.68 -19.81 3.88
N GLY A 251 -1.51 -19.80 4.54
CA GLY A 251 -1.30 -19.16 5.83
C GLY A 251 -1.12 -17.64 5.73
N LEU A 252 -1.23 -17.00 6.89
CA LEU A 252 -0.91 -15.58 7.07
C LEU A 252 0.52 -15.43 7.63
N PRO A 253 1.15 -14.26 7.56
CA PRO A 253 2.46 -13.97 8.15
C PRO A 253 2.64 -14.44 9.59
N ALA A 254 1.59 -14.34 10.40
CA ALA A 254 1.60 -14.80 11.78
C ALA A 254 1.89 -16.31 11.92
N ALA A 255 1.46 -17.14 10.97
CA ALA A 255 1.78 -18.58 10.95
C ALA A 255 3.30 -18.85 10.76
N ALA A 256 4.06 -17.86 10.29
CA ALA A 256 5.52 -17.87 10.26
C ALA A 256 6.14 -17.07 11.43
N GLY A 257 5.37 -16.72 12.45
CA GLY A 257 5.82 -15.98 13.62
C GLY A 257 6.13 -14.50 13.36
N ALA A 258 5.57 -13.90 12.31
CA ALA A 258 5.86 -12.52 11.92
C ALA A 258 4.60 -11.66 11.74
N ILE A 259 4.69 -10.38 12.09
CA ILE A 259 3.77 -9.34 11.65
C ILE A 259 4.53 -8.41 10.72
N VAL A 260 3.94 -8.09 9.56
CA VAL A 260 4.54 -7.15 8.60
C VAL A 260 3.75 -5.85 8.59
N MET A 261 4.44 -4.72 8.80
CA MET A 261 3.88 -3.37 8.68
C MET A 261 4.68 -2.56 7.66
N ASN A 262 4.00 -1.77 6.85
CA ASN A 262 4.67 -0.78 5.99
C ASN A 262 5.26 0.36 6.85
N VAL A 263 6.39 0.93 6.41
CA VAL A 263 7.12 1.97 7.13
C VAL A 263 6.26 3.21 7.41
N THR A 264 5.44 3.65 6.45
CA THR A 264 4.51 4.78 6.65
C THR A 264 3.40 4.43 7.63
N SER A 265 2.95 3.16 7.71
CA SER A 265 1.95 2.74 8.70
C SER A 265 2.50 2.82 10.12
N VAL A 266 3.72 2.37 10.36
CA VAL A 266 4.32 2.43 11.70
C VAL A 266 4.69 3.85 12.08
N SER A 267 5.13 4.69 11.14
CA SER A 267 5.32 6.13 11.34
C SER A 267 4.03 6.82 11.76
N SER A 268 2.95 6.58 11.02
CA SER A 268 1.62 7.14 11.34
C SER A 268 1.13 6.71 12.72
N LEU A 269 1.43 5.47 13.14
CA LEU A 269 1.15 5.01 14.50
C LEU A 269 1.94 5.81 15.52
N GLY A 270 3.24 5.99 15.32
CA GLY A 270 4.10 6.78 16.22
C GLY A 270 3.65 8.22 16.33
N LYS A 271 3.27 8.85 15.23
CA LYS A 271 2.71 10.20 15.17
C LYS A 271 1.38 10.28 15.92
N TYR A 272 0.47 9.33 15.72
CA TYR A 272 -0.81 9.29 16.42
C TYR A 272 -0.63 9.16 17.92
N LEU A 273 0.24 8.28 18.39
CA LEU A 273 0.51 8.10 19.82
C LEU A 273 1.10 9.37 20.46
N ALA A 274 1.84 10.18 19.71
CA ALA A 274 2.41 11.43 20.19
C ALA A 274 1.42 12.60 20.17
N THR A 275 0.48 12.64 19.24
CA THR A 275 -0.34 13.84 18.96
C THR A 275 -1.84 13.61 19.01
N GLY A 276 -2.30 12.37 18.88
CA GLY A 276 -3.71 12.01 18.66
C GLY A 276 -4.22 12.27 17.25
N MET A 277 -3.38 12.79 16.33
CA MET A 277 -3.81 13.08 14.97
C MET A 277 -3.94 11.79 14.14
N PRO A 278 -5.14 11.42 13.66
CA PRO A 278 -5.34 10.26 12.81
C PRO A 278 -4.75 10.48 11.40
N VAL A 279 -4.83 9.45 10.54
CA VAL A 279 -4.38 9.55 9.15
C VAL A 279 -5.36 10.40 8.34
N VAL A 280 -5.13 11.70 8.30
CA VAL A 280 -5.95 12.70 7.59
C VAL A 280 -5.28 13.21 6.30
N SER A 281 -3.99 12.94 6.12
CA SER A 281 -3.23 13.28 4.91
C SER A 281 -2.26 12.19 4.54
N ARG A 282 -1.82 12.19 3.29
CA ARG A 282 -0.83 11.26 2.74
C ARG A 282 0.25 12.01 1.98
N VAL A 283 1.49 11.55 2.09
CA VAL A 283 2.50 11.88 1.10
C VAL A 283 2.21 11.04 -0.14
N ILE A 284 1.96 11.71 -1.26
CA ILE A 284 1.66 11.09 -2.55
C ILE A 284 2.71 11.54 -3.55
N THR A 285 3.41 10.59 -4.15
CA THR A 285 4.33 10.88 -5.26
C THR A 285 3.51 11.11 -6.53
N VAL A 286 3.70 12.25 -7.18
CA VAL A 286 3.18 12.51 -8.54
C VAL A 286 4.36 12.55 -9.48
N ASP A 287 4.41 11.63 -10.44
CA ASP A 287 5.53 11.45 -11.36
C ASP A 287 5.05 10.84 -12.69
N GLY A 288 5.95 10.51 -13.58
CA GLY A 288 5.70 9.88 -14.87
C GLY A 288 6.16 10.76 -16.03
N ASP A 289 6.21 10.17 -17.21
CA ASP A 289 6.75 10.82 -18.41
C ASP A 289 5.89 11.99 -18.91
N ALA A 290 4.61 12.05 -18.52
CA ALA A 290 3.70 13.15 -18.82
C ALA A 290 3.61 14.22 -17.72
N CYS A 291 4.23 14.00 -16.54
CA CYS A 291 4.18 14.93 -15.43
C CYS A 291 5.13 16.12 -15.66
N GLU A 292 4.64 17.36 -15.55
CA GLU A 292 5.45 18.59 -15.73
C GLU A 292 6.42 18.80 -14.57
N LYS A 293 5.93 18.64 -13.32
CA LYS A 293 6.70 18.87 -12.10
C LYS A 293 6.60 17.65 -11.20
N PRO A 294 7.45 16.62 -11.41
CA PRO A 294 7.49 15.46 -10.51
C PRO A 294 7.80 15.90 -9.07
N GLN A 295 6.99 15.47 -8.11
CA GLN A 295 7.10 15.91 -6.71
C GLN A 295 6.38 14.98 -5.75
N ASN A 296 6.70 15.13 -4.46
CA ASN A 296 5.97 14.52 -3.37
C ASN A 296 5.02 15.57 -2.75
N LEU A 297 3.73 15.31 -2.76
CA LEU A 297 2.71 16.21 -2.22
C LEU A 297 2.15 15.67 -0.91
N ILE A 298 1.95 16.55 0.08
CA ILE A 298 1.13 16.26 1.26
C ILE A 298 -0.31 16.55 0.87
N VAL A 299 -1.11 15.50 0.72
CA VAL A 299 -2.47 15.55 0.17
C VAL A 299 -3.50 15.20 1.25
N PRO A 300 -4.50 16.03 1.53
CA PRO A 300 -5.63 15.67 2.38
C PRO A 300 -6.38 14.46 1.80
N VAL A 301 -6.69 13.47 2.63
CA VAL A 301 -7.46 12.29 2.21
C VAL A 301 -8.83 12.73 1.69
N GLY A 302 -9.24 12.22 0.54
CA GLY A 302 -10.48 12.61 -0.11
C GLY A 302 -10.35 13.68 -1.19
N THR A 303 -9.15 14.22 -1.41
CA THR A 303 -8.86 15.11 -2.54
C THR A 303 -8.99 14.34 -3.86
N SER A 304 -9.60 14.92 -4.87
CA SER A 304 -9.73 14.27 -6.19
C SER A 304 -8.36 14.03 -6.83
N TYR A 305 -8.24 12.97 -7.62
CA TYR A 305 -7.01 12.77 -8.42
C TYR A 305 -6.78 13.94 -9.37
N GLU A 306 -7.83 14.52 -9.91
CA GLU A 306 -7.75 15.68 -10.79
C GLU A 306 -7.05 16.87 -10.11
N ASP A 307 -7.44 17.23 -8.87
CA ASP A 307 -6.80 18.33 -8.12
C ASP A 307 -5.34 18.05 -7.84
N VAL A 308 -5.00 16.79 -7.50
CA VAL A 308 -3.61 16.38 -7.26
C VAL A 308 -2.78 16.50 -8.54
N LEU A 309 -3.29 16.01 -9.67
CA LEU A 309 -2.59 16.05 -10.95
C LEU A 309 -2.45 17.50 -11.48
N ASN A 310 -3.46 18.32 -11.30
CA ASN A 310 -3.42 19.75 -11.68
C ASN A 310 -2.33 20.50 -10.90
N THR A 311 -2.05 20.11 -9.65
CA THR A 311 -0.97 20.68 -8.85
C THR A 311 0.42 20.38 -9.44
N ALA A 312 0.61 19.16 -9.98
CA ALA A 312 1.87 18.75 -10.61
C ALA A 312 1.99 19.22 -12.07
N GLY A 313 0.86 19.44 -12.75
CA GLY A 313 0.76 19.89 -14.13
C GLY A 313 1.05 18.80 -15.17
N LEU A 314 0.56 19.01 -16.37
CA LEU A 314 0.82 18.18 -17.54
C LEU A 314 1.87 18.87 -18.40
N LYS A 315 2.89 18.13 -18.87
CA LYS A 315 3.93 18.65 -19.76
C LYS A 315 3.33 19.28 -21.02
N GLY A 316 3.83 20.47 -21.39
CA GLY A 316 3.42 21.16 -22.61
C GLY A 316 3.64 20.30 -23.85
N GLY A 317 2.61 20.21 -24.71
CA GLY A 317 2.65 19.42 -25.95
C GLY A 317 2.53 17.89 -25.76
N VAL A 318 2.30 17.42 -24.55
CA VAL A 318 2.09 16.00 -24.25
C VAL A 318 0.61 15.72 -24.01
N THR A 319 0.07 14.69 -24.66
CA THR A 319 -1.28 14.17 -24.38
C THR A 319 -1.21 13.13 -23.26
N LEU A 320 -2.02 13.31 -22.21
CA LEU A 320 -2.16 12.35 -21.13
C LEU A 320 -2.89 11.10 -21.65
N GLY A 321 -2.20 9.97 -21.67
CA GLY A 321 -2.75 8.70 -22.14
C GLY A 321 -3.32 7.83 -21.02
N LYS A 322 -2.70 7.87 -19.83
CA LYS A 322 -3.13 7.05 -18.69
C LYS A 322 -2.64 7.63 -17.37
N VAL A 323 -3.45 7.47 -16.33
CA VAL A 323 -3.04 7.67 -14.94
C VAL A 323 -3.08 6.33 -14.23
N VAL A 324 -2.05 6.03 -13.42
CA VAL A 324 -1.99 4.84 -12.58
C VAL A 324 -1.99 5.29 -11.12
N ALA A 325 -2.90 4.76 -10.31
CA ALA A 325 -2.94 5.03 -8.87
C ALA A 325 -2.08 4.00 -8.12
N GLY A 326 -1.08 4.46 -7.38
CA GLY A 326 -0.04 3.64 -6.76
C GLY A 326 1.17 3.48 -7.67
N GLY A 327 1.88 2.35 -7.56
CA GLY A 327 3.06 2.08 -8.36
C GLY A 327 2.76 1.70 -9.81
N ALA A 328 3.67 2.01 -10.71
CA ALA A 328 3.48 1.83 -12.15
C ALA A 328 3.23 0.38 -12.59
N ARG A 329 3.60 -0.62 -11.77
CA ARG A 329 3.46 -2.05 -12.11
C ARG A 329 2.26 -2.71 -11.46
N MET A 330 1.98 -2.39 -10.20
CA MET A 330 0.89 -3.01 -9.44
C MET A 330 -0.34 -2.11 -9.31
N GLY A 331 -0.19 -0.82 -9.54
CA GLY A 331 -1.28 0.15 -9.47
C GLY A 331 -2.34 -0.07 -10.55
N PRO A 332 -3.63 0.12 -10.23
CA PRO A 332 -4.69 0.12 -11.23
C PRO A 332 -4.66 1.38 -12.08
N ALA A 333 -5.02 1.24 -13.36
CA ALA A 333 -5.30 2.38 -14.22
C ALA A 333 -6.55 3.12 -13.73
N VAL A 334 -6.45 4.43 -13.62
CA VAL A 334 -7.55 5.32 -13.21
C VAL A 334 -8.46 5.56 -14.40
N ARG A 335 -9.76 5.31 -14.20
CA ARG A 335 -10.79 5.55 -15.22
C ARG A 335 -11.40 6.94 -15.11
N ASP A 336 -11.49 7.44 -13.89
CA ASP A 336 -12.20 8.68 -13.56
C ASP A 336 -11.34 9.51 -12.59
N LEU A 337 -10.91 10.66 -13.01
CA LEU A 337 -10.05 11.56 -12.23
C LEU A 337 -10.79 12.24 -11.06
N SER A 338 -12.12 12.20 -11.03
CA SER A 338 -12.92 12.64 -9.89
C SER A 338 -12.82 11.68 -8.68
N TYR A 339 -12.18 10.50 -8.87
CA TYR A 339 -11.97 9.55 -7.78
C TYR A 339 -11.10 10.16 -6.67
N PRO A 340 -11.51 10.02 -5.41
CA PRO A 340 -10.77 10.64 -4.31
C PRO A 340 -9.55 9.83 -3.90
N THR A 341 -8.52 10.52 -3.43
CA THR A 341 -7.41 9.91 -2.71
C THR A 341 -7.92 9.21 -1.44
N THR A 342 -7.28 8.11 -1.09
CA THR A 342 -7.62 7.32 0.10
C THR A 342 -6.40 7.19 1.01
N LYS A 343 -6.58 6.61 2.20
CA LYS A 343 -5.47 6.30 3.12
C LYS A 343 -4.37 5.45 2.47
N THR A 344 -4.71 4.65 1.45
CA THR A 344 -3.76 3.75 0.76
C THR A 344 -3.16 4.33 -0.52
N THR A 345 -3.55 5.52 -0.94
CA THR A 345 -2.96 6.16 -2.12
C THR A 345 -1.54 6.62 -1.81
N SER A 346 -0.55 6.05 -2.51
CA SER A 346 0.89 6.36 -2.34
C SER A 346 1.49 7.13 -3.52
N GLY A 347 0.83 7.09 -4.69
CA GLY A 347 1.28 7.80 -5.88
C GLY A 347 0.24 7.90 -6.97
N LEU A 348 0.44 8.85 -7.87
CA LEU A 348 -0.30 9.01 -9.13
C LEU A 348 0.71 9.17 -10.26
N ILE A 349 0.76 8.20 -11.16
CA ILE A 349 1.73 8.16 -12.25
C ILE A 349 1.05 8.58 -13.55
N MET A 350 1.55 9.67 -14.14
CA MET A 350 1.04 10.26 -15.38
C MET A 350 1.82 9.72 -16.58
N LEU A 351 1.17 8.89 -17.38
CA LEU A 351 1.78 8.31 -18.59
C LEU A 351 1.27 9.05 -19.84
N SER A 352 2.19 9.42 -20.72
CA SER A 352 1.87 9.97 -22.03
C SER A 352 1.11 8.96 -22.89
N GLU A 353 0.38 9.43 -23.91
CA GLU A 353 -0.31 8.56 -24.84
C GLU A 353 0.66 7.55 -25.49
N ALA A 354 1.86 7.99 -25.82
CA ALA A 354 2.89 7.12 -26.42
C ALA A 354 3.30 5.96 -25.48
N THR A 355 3.51 6.25 -24.19
CA THR A 355 3.89 5.23 -23.19
C THR A 355 2.69 4.37 -22.76
N ALA A 356 1.48 4.93 -22.79
CA ALA A 356 0.26 4.24 -22.39
C ALA A 356 -0.25 3.23 -23.44
N GLN A 357 0.22 3.29 -24.69
CA GLN A 357 -0.18 2.37 -25.75
C GLN A 357 0.24 0.94 -25.42
N PRO A 358 -0.69 -0.03 -25.52
CA PRO A 358 -0.32 -1.43 -25.35
C PRO A 358 0.61 -1.87 -26.50
N PRO A 359 1.73 -2.56 -26.19
CA PRO A 359 2.61 -3.04 -27.21
C PRO A 359 1.95 -4.16 -28.03
N GLN A 360 2.39 -4.33 -29.26
CA GLN A 360 1.98 -5.47 -30.10
C GLN A 360 2.36 -6.78 -29.40
N VAL A 361 1.37 -7.65 -29.21
CA VAL A 361 1.54 -8.97 -28.60
C VAL A 361 1.96 -9.98 -29.68
N ASN A 362 3.03 -10.72 -29.43
CA ASN A 362 3.53 -11.77 -30.31
C ASN A 362 3.33 -13.18 -29.71
N PRO A 363 3.39 -14.25 -30.49
CA PRO A 363 3.37 -15.62 -30.02
C PRO A 363 4.48 -15.88 -28.99
N CYS A 364 4.20 -16.76 -28.02
CA CYS A 364 5.19 -17.14 -27.01
C CYS A 364 6.34 -17.93 -27.67
N ILE A 365 7.58 -17.48 -27.45
CA ILE A 365 8.78 -18.15 -27.94
C ILE A 365 9.38 -19.14 -26.94
N ARG A 366 8.70 -19.40 -25.81
CA ARG A 366 9.11 -20.32 -24.72
C ARG A 366 10.52 -20.06 -24.17
N CYS A 367 10.92 -18.81 -24.05
CA CYS A 367 12.28 -18.42 -23.60
C CYS A 367 12.51 -18.59 -22.08
N GLY A 368 11.50 -18.90 -21.26
CA GLY A 368 11.62 -19.16 -19.82
C GLY A 368 11.76 -17.92 -18.94
N ARG A 369 11.95 -16.70 -19.48
CA ARG A 369 12.18 -15.49 -18.67
C ARG A 369 11.09 -15.22 -17.63
N CYS A 370 9.82 -15.45 -17.95
CA CYS A 370 8.72 -15.24 -17.02
C CYS A 370 8.77 -16.18 -15.80
N VAL A 371 9.39 -17.36 -15.93
CA VAL A 371 9.66 -18.30 -14.84
C VAL A 371 10.89 -17.86 -14.05
N GLU A 372 12.00 -17.55 -14.74
CA GLU A 372 13.27 -17.13 -14.16
C GLU A 372 13.11 -15.88 -13.26
N TYR A 373 12.33 -14.89 -13.73
CA TYR A 373 12.12 -13.63 -13.01
C TYR A 373 10.86 -13.62 -12.12
N CYS A 374 10.21 -14.76 -11.92
CA CYS A 374 9.08 -14.84 -11.00
C CYS A 374 9.59 -14.89 -9.56
N PRO A 375 9.29 -13.88 -8.70
CA PRO A 375 9.77 -13.86 -7.34
C PRO A 375 9.18 -14.98 -6.47
N MET A 376 8.06 -15.57 -6.91
CA MET A 376 7.43 -16.73 -6.24
C MET A 376 7.80 -18.08 -6.88
N GLY A 377 8.65 -18.10 -7.91
CA GLY A 377 9.04 -19.32 -8.61
C GLY A 377 7.90 -20.01 -9.38
N LEU A 378 6.87 -19.26 -9.77
CA LEU A 378 5.74 -19.79 -10.52
C LEU A 378 6.08 -19.95 -12.02
N GLU A 379 5.28 -20.74 -12.72
CA GLU A 379 5.40 -21.04 -14.14
C GLU A 379 4.28 -20.35 -14.97
N PRO A 380 4.37 -19.02 -15.27
CA PRO A 380 3.29 -18.28 -15.90
C PRO A 380 2.81 -18.84 -17.23
N VAL A 381 3.68 -19.50 -18.01
CA VAL A 381 3.30 -20.11 -19.29
C VAL A 381 2.37 -21.30 -19.07
N GLU A 382 2.73 -22.19 -18.15
CA GLU A 382 1.93 -23.40 -17.85
C GLU A 382 0.62 -23.02 -17.15
N VAL A 383 0.66 -22.06 -16.21
CA VAL A 383 -0.56 -21.51 -15.59
C VAL A 383 -1.52 -20.93 -16.66
N ASN A 384 -0.99 -20.21 -17.67
CA ASN A 384 -1.82 -19.67 -18.74
C ASN A 384 -2.43 -20.76 -19.62
N GLN A 385 -1.72 -21.87 -19.86
CA GLN A 385 -2.24 -23.03 -20.61
C GLN A 385 -3.32 -23.75 -19.80
N ALA A 386 -3.08 -24.05 -18.53
CA ALA A 386 -4.05 -24.67 -17.63
C ALA A 386 -5.32 -23.79 -17.49
N TYR A 387 -5.17 -22.47 -17.41
CA TYR A 387 -6.31 -21.56 -17.39
C TYR A 387 -7.10 -21.56 -18.70
N ALA A 388 -6.43 -21.59 -19.85
CA ALA A 388 -7.09 -21.69 -21.16
C ALA A 388 -7.89 -22.99 -21.29
N ALA A 389 -7.36 -24.10 -20.75
CA ALA A 389 -8.01 -25.40 -20.68
C ALA A 389 -9.08 -25.49 -19.57
N ARG A 390 -9.21 -24.47 -18.69
CA ARG A 390 -10.09 -24.50 -17.51
C ARG A 390 -9.79 -25.64 -16.54
N ASP A 391 -8.53 -26.09 -16.49
CA ASP A 391 -8.07 -27.17 -15.64
C ASP A 391 -7.77 -26.66 -14.22
N VAL A 392 -8.77 -26.79 -13.33
CA VAL A 392 -8.67 -26.35 -11.93
C VAL A 392 -7.64 -27.15 -11.14
N GLN A 393 -7.50 -28.46 -11.45
CA GLN A 393 -6.57 -29.34 -10.74
C GLN A 393 -5.13 -28.95 -11.08
N GLU A 394 -4.85 -28.72 -12.36
CA GLU A 394 -3.51 -28.30 -12.79
C GLU A 394 -3.17 -26.89 -12.28
N LEU A 395 -4.11 -25.96 -12.26
CA LEU A 395 -3.91 -24.64 -11.63
C LEU A 395 -3.52 -24.75 -10.17
N GLY A 396 -4.11 -25.71 -9.44
CA GLY A 396 -3.76 -25.99 -8.04
C GLY A 396 -2.34 -26.54 -7.89
N LYS A 397 -1.93 -27.51 -8.74
CA LYS A 397 -0.56 -28.06 -8.74
C LYS A 397 0.50 -27.01 -9.08
N LEU A 398 0.16 -26.07 -9.96
CA LEU A 398 1.00 -24.94 -10.34
C LEU A 398 0.99 -23.80 -9.32
N HIS A 399 0.29 -23.96 -8.21
CA HIS A 399 0.24 -22.99 -7.10
C HIS A 399 -0.11 -21.57 -7.55
N VAL A 400 -1.10 -21.42 -8.45
CA VAL A 400 -1.48 -20.12 -9.02
C VAL A 400 -1.92 -19.11 -7.96
N ASP A 401 -2.41 -19.58 -6.82
CA ASP A 401 -2.86 -18.79 -5.67
C ASP A 401 -1.72 -18.00 -4.96
N TYR A 402 -0.47 -18.43 -5.11
CA TYR A 402 0.69 -17.66 -4.65
C TYR A 402 1.01 -16.42 -5.50
N CYS A 403 0.41 -16.29 -6.70
CA CYS A 403 0.64 -15.12 -7.53
C CYS A 403 0.08 -13.85 -6.84
N PHE A 404 0.93 -12.84 -6.63
CA PHE A 404 0.51 -11.53 -6.11
C PHE A 404 0.48 -10.43 -7.20
N ASN A 405 0.46 -10.82 -8.47
CA ASN A 405 0.30 -9.94 -9.64
C ASN A 405 1.37 -8.83 -9.74
N CYS A 406 2.61 -9.11 -9.38
CA CYS A 406 3.69 -8.14 -9.34
C CYS A 406 4.10 -7.52 -10.70
N GLY A 407 3.68 -8.07 -11.81
CA GLY A 407 4.01 -7.54 -13.13
C GLY A 407 5.34 -8.03 -13.73
N SER A 408 6.22 -8.70 -12.97
CA SER A 408 7.55 -9.12 -13.44
C SER A 408 7.50 -9.97 -14.72
N CYS A 409 6.60 -10.94 -14.79
CA CYS A 409 6.48 -11.84 -15.96
C CYS A 409 6.04 -11.11 -17.24
N THR A 410 5.21 -10.07 -17.15
CA THR A 410 4.86 -9.22 -18.29
C THR A 410 6.05 -8.33 -18.69
N PHE A 411 6.71 -7.73 -17.71
CA PHE A 411 7.82 -6.81 -17.95
C PHE A 411 8.99 -7.46 -18.67
N VAL A 412 9.39 -8.67 -18.29
CA VAL A 412 10.53 -9.38 -18.88
C VAL A 412 10.19 -10.11 -20.17
N CYS A 413 8.91 -10.15 -20.57
CA CYS A 413 8.46 -10.90 -21.74
C CYS A 413 8.89 -10.23 -23.05
N PRO A 414 9.79 -10.84 -23.85
CA PRO A 414 10.21 -10.27 -25.15
C PRO A 414 9.07 -10.26 -26.17
N ALA A 415 8.11 -11.19 -26.05
CA ALA A 415 6.92 -11.27 -26.90
C ALA A 415 5.79 -10.32 -26.44
N LYS A 416 6.03 -9.49 -25.43
CA LYS A 416 5.08 -8.48 -24.90
C LYS A 416 3.71 -9.06 -24.50
N ARG A 417 3.71 -10.29 -24.02
CA ARG A 417 2.47 -10.95 -23.59
C ARG A 417 1.95 -10.38 -22.26
N PRO A 418 0.63 -10.24 -22.08
CA PRO A 418 0.02 -9.75 -20.85
C PRO A 418 -0.02 -10.85 -19.76
N CYS A 419 1.15 -11.41 -19.43
CA CYS A 419 1.26 -12.57 -18.53
C CYS A 419 0.63 -12.29 -17.16
N THR A 420 0.84 -11.11 -16.59
CA THR A 420 0.31 -10.73 -15.28
C THR A 420 -1.21 -10.74 -15.25
N GLN A 421 -1.85 -10.21 -16.28
CA GLN A 421 -3.31 -10.18 -16.38
C GLN A 421 -3.86 -11.61 -16.49
N MET A 422 -3.20 -12.47 -17.27
CA MET A 422 -3.57 -13.88 -17.37
C MET A 422 -3.39 -14.63 -16.06
N MET A 423 -2.30 -14.38 -15.32
CA MET A 423 -2.08 -14.93 -13.99
C MET A 423 -3.17 -14.51 -13.01
N GLY A 424 -3.57 -13.22 -13.03
CA GLY A 424 -4.65 -12.70 -12.20
C GLY A 424 -6.00 -13.35 -12.49
N LEU A 425 -6.34 -13.54 -13.78
CA LEU A 425 -7.56 -14.22 -14.20
C LEU A 425 -7.55 -15.70 -13.82
N ALA A 426 -6.41 -16.39 -14.01
CA ALA A 426 -6.23 -17.78 -13.62
C ALA A 426 -6.42 -17.98 -12.11
N LYS A 427 -5.79 -17.10 -11.28
CA LYS A 427 -5.96 -17.12 -9.83
C LYS A 427 -7.41 -16.87 -9.41
N ALA A 428 -8.06 -15.86 -9.98
CA ALA A 428 -9.46 -15.55 -9.66
C ALA A 428 -10.40 -16.72 -10.02
N PHE A 429 -10.19 -17.33 -11.18
CA PHE A 429 -10.92 -18.51 -11.60
C PHE A 429 -10.71 -19.70 -10.63
N TYR A 430 -9.46 -20.05 -10.32
CA TYR A 430 -9.12 -21.12 -9.40
C TYR A 430 -9.78 -20.92 -8.03
N LEU A 431 -9.62 -19.73 -7.41
CA LEU A 431 -10.22 -19.43 -6.11
C LEU A 431 -11.75 -19.44 -6.14
N GLY A 432 -12.36 -19.08 -7.27
CA GLY A 432 -13.81 -19.16 -7.46
C GLY A 432 -14.31 -20.60 -7.49
N GLU A 433 -13.60 -21.50 -8.17
CA GLU A 433 -14.00 -22.92 -8.29
C GLU A 433 -13.82 -23.69 -6.97
N ILE A 434 -12.71 -23.46 -6.23
CA ILE A 434 -12.56 -24.11 -4.92
C ILE A 434 -13.63 -23.68 -3.92
N LYS A 435 -14.05 -22.40 -3.93
CA LYS A 435 -15.15 -21.94 -3.07
C LYS A 435 -16.48 -22.62 -3.39
N LYS A 436 -16.76 -22.88 -4.66
CA LYS A 436 -17.96 -23.63 -5.09
C LYS A 436 -17.89 -25.10 -4.67
N GLY A 437 -16.71 -25.73 -4.75
CA GLY A 437 -16.49 -27.11 -4.34
C GLY A 437 -16.51 -27.35 -2.82
N GLY A 438 -16.12 -26.35 -2.03
CA GLY A 438 -16.14 -26.41 -0.56
C GLY A 438 -17.52 -26.22 0.09
N ASN A 439 -18.53 -25.83 -0.70
CA ASN A 439 -19.92 -25.69 -0.28
C ASN A 439 -20.80 -26.89 -0.69
N LYS A 440 -20.21 -28.02 -1.06
CA LYS A 440 -20.90 -29.30 -1.32
C LYS A 440 -20.50 -30.33 -0.20
#